data_f1a3571eef6764b6ffa33efd8a6f2377
#
_entry.id   f1a3571eef6764b6ffa33efd8a6f2377
#
_cell.length_a   1.000
_cell.length_b   1.000
_cell.length_c   1.000
_cell.angle_alpha   90.00
_cell.angle_beta   90.00
_cell.angle_gamma   90.00
#
_symmetry.space_group_name_H-M   'P 1'
#
loop_
_entity.id
_entity.type
_entity.pdbx_description
1 polymer ?
#
loop_
_entity_poly.entity_id
_entity_poly.type
_entity_poly.pdbx_seq_one_letter_code
_entity_poly.pdbx_strand_id
1 'polypeptide(L)'
;MADVRTAPRYSIVPGDPVEHKREWLGLADRNLPFAVQGREARYSKYYEDNPLGPAKFFLARDSQSDTFVGMAAIFQTQLRVFGELVPAAVAGDFAVDDGHRGLGPAVPLQRAAVNALGEHGLSCAYGYPNEHSEPITRRVGYTDLGRLSRFVKVLRSRVVVEQYVQSRGLARLAAGVSRVTLDPLLWAA
;
A
#
# COMPACT_ATOMS: atom_id res chain seq x y z
N MET A 1 -31.90 -2.33 -33.21
CA MET A 1 -30.79 -3.14 -32.70
C MET A 1 -30.38 -2.57 -31.37
N ALA A 2 -30.70 -3.25 -30.28
CA ALA A 2 -30.29 -2.81 -28.96
C ALA A 2 -28.78 -3.07 -28.83
N ASP A 3 -28.04 -2.01 -28.51
CA ASP A 3 -26.60 -2.08 -28.20
C ASP A 3 -26.41 -2.93 -26.94
N VAL A 4 -26.01 -4.18 -27.11
CA VAL A 4 -25.66 -5.08 -26.00
C VAL A 4 -24.33 -4.57 -25.46
N ARG A 5 -24.36 -3.56 -24.58
CA ARG A 5 -23.18 -3.17 -23.81
C ARG A 5 -22.79 -4.39 -22.95
N THR A 6 -21.79 -5.09 -23.40
CA THR A 6 -21.17 -6.16 -22.60
C THR A 6 -20.78 -5.56 -21.23
N ALA A 7 -21.27 -6.17 -20.17
CA ALA A 7 -20.93 -5.72 -18.82
C ALA A 7 -19.40 -5.64 -18.63
N PRO A 8 -18.89 -4.62 -17.94
CA PRO A 8 -17.46 -4.48 -17.76
C PRO A 8 -16.89 -5.72 -17.04
N ARG A 9 -15.76 -6.23 -17.52
CA ARG A 9 -15.09 -7.38 -16.92
C ARG A 9 -14.78 -7.20 -15.44
N TYR A 10 -14.44 -5.97 -15.03
CA TYR A 10 -14.08 -5.67 -13.64
C TYR A 10 -15.13 -4.79 -12.99
N SER A 11 -15.60 -5.20 -11.82
CA SER A 11 -16.42 -4.38 -10.92
C SER A 11 -15.58 -3.93 -9.74
N ILE A 12 -15.81 -2.69 -9.28
CA ILE A 12 -15.14 -2.16 -8.09
C ILE A 12 -16.12 -2.23 -6.93
N VAL A 13 -15.72 -2.94 -5.88
CA VAL A 13 -16.51 -3.17 -4.68
C VAL A 13 -15.87 -2.43 -3.51
N PRO A 14 -16.63 -1.63 -2.75
CA PRO A 14 -16.14 -1.10 -1.47
C PRO A 14 -15.80 -2.26 -0.53
N GLY A 15 -14.62 -2.18 0.09
CA GLY A 15 -14.18 -3.19 1.05
C GLY A 15 -14.71 -2.90 2.45
N ASP A 16 -15.18 -3.93 3.13
CA ASP A 16 -15.43 -3.92 4.56
C ASP A 16 -14.22 -4.52 5.30
N PRO A 17 -13.68 -3.86 6.34
CA PRO A 17 -12.48 -4.36 7.04
C PRO A 17 -12.65 -5.71 7.73
N VAL A 18 -13.86 -6.09 8.09
CA VAL A 18 -14.13 -7.39 8.74
C VAL A 18 -14.40 -8.47 7.70
N GLU A 19 -15.35 -8.19 6.78
CA GLU A 19 -15.80 -9.17 5.78
C GLU A 19 -14.71 -9.51 4.77
N HIS A 20 -13.93 -8.51 4.32
CA HIS A 20 -12.95 -8.67 3.24
C HIS A 20 -11.50 -8.77 3.72
N LYS A 21 -11.29 -9.01 5.01
CA LYS A 21 -9.92 -9.15 5.58
C LYS A 21 -9.11 -10.25 4.90
N ARG A 22 -9.74 -11.39 4.66
CA ARG A 22 -9.09 -12.55 4.03
C ARG A 22 -8.67 -12.27 2.60
N GLU A 23 -9.54 -11.64 1.83
CA GLU A 23 -9.30 -11.25 0.44
C GLU A 23 -8.17 -10.24 0.36
N TRP A 24 -8.20 -9.23 1.24
CA TRP A 24 -7.14 -8.23 1.33
C TRP A 24 -5.79 -8.87 1.67
N LEU A 25 -5.74 -9.72 2.70
CA LEU A 25 -4.52 -10.43 3.08
C LEU A 25 -3.97 -11.26 1.93
N GLY A 26 -4.82 -11.98 1.20
CA GLY A 26 -4.43 -12.76 0.03
C GLY A 26 -3.86 -11.90 -1.10
N LEU A 27 -4.47 -10.75 -1.39
CA LEU A 27 -3.96 -9.80 -2.38
C LEU A 27 -2.64 -9.18 -1.93
N ALA A 28 -2.52 -8.83 -0.66
CA ALA A 28 -1.30 -8.28 -0.09
C ALA A 28 -0.15 -9.29 -0.13
N ASP A 29 -0.42 -10.58 0.13
CA ASP A 29 0.58 -11.65 0.05
C ASP A 29 1.19 -11.80 -1.34
N ARG A 30 0.37 -11.67 -2.37
CA ARG A 30 0.81 -11.85 -3.75
C ARG A 30 1.51 -10.61 -4.32
N ASN A 31 1.14 -9.42 -3.84
CA ASN A 31 1.45 -8.19 -4.58
C ASN A 31 2.28 -7.16 -3.79
N LEU A 32 2.26 -7.18 -2.46
CA LEU A 32 2.94 -6.16 -1.67
C LEU A 32 4.22 -6.70 -1.02
N PRO A 33 5.35 -5.99 -1.12
CA PRO A 33 6.66 -6.43 -0.63
C PRO A 33 6.79 -6.28 0.89
N PHE A 34 5.71 -6.42 1.64
CA PHE A 34 5.78 -6.37 3.10
C PHE A 34 6.23 -7.72 3.66
N ALA A 35 6.99 -7.67 4.75
CA ALA A 35 7.29 -8.88 5.49
C ALA A 35 5.99 -9.60 5.90
N VAL A 36 5.91 -10.89 5.64
CA VAL A 36 4.76 -11.73 6.02
C VAL A 36 4.50 -11.63 7.54
N GLN A 37 5.58 -11.55 8.32
CA GLN A 37 5.52 -11.31 9.75
C GLN A 37 5.04 -9.88 10.04
N GLY A 38 3.94 -9.76 10.77
CA GLY A 38 3.36 -8.47 11.17
C GLY A 38 2.31 -7.92 10.20
N ARG A 39 1.96 -8.63 9.13
CA ARG A 39 0.95 -8.17 8.18
C ARG A 39 -0.44 -8.03 8.80
N GLU A 40 -0.86 -8.98 9.63
CA GLU A 40 -2.09 -8.88 10.39
C GLU A 40 -2.07 -7.70 11.37
N ALA A 41 -0.98 -7.52 12.10
CA ALA A 41 -0.81 -6.37 12.99
C ALA A 41 -0.84 -5.05 12.23
N ARG A 42 -0.27 -4.99 11.02
CA ARG A 42 -0.40 -3.84 10.13
C ARG A 42 -1.84 -3.64 9.68
N TYR A 43 -2.53 -4.71 9.32
CA TYR A 43 -3.94 -4.65 8.94
C TYR A 43 -4.78 -4.07 10.08
N SER A 44 -4.72 -4.67 11.28
CA SER A 44 -5.47 -4.16 12.43
C SER A 44 -5.17 -2.69 12.69
N LYS A 45 -3.91 -2.30 12.69
CA LYS A 45 -3.50 -0.92 12.96
C LYS A 45 -4.08 0.11 11.97
N TYR A 46 -4.11 -0.20 10.68
CA TYR A 46 -4.48 0.79 9.66
C TYR A 46 -5.93 0.65 9.17
N TYR A 47 -6.47 -0.57 9.17
CA TYR A 47 -7.80 -0.85 8.64
C TYR A 47 -8.88 -0.92 9.72
N GLU A 48 -8.53 -1.34 10.94
CA GLU A 48 -9.49 -1.51 12.04
C GLU A 48 -9.31 -0.40 13.10
N ASP A 49 -8.09 -0.17 13.60
CA ASP A 49 -7.82 0.62 14.82
C ASP A 49 -7.26 2.02 14.55
N ASN A 50 -7.34 2.55 13.35
CA ASN A 50 -6.89 3.91 13.07
C ASN A 50 -7.73 4.92 13.88
N PRO A 51 -7.13 5.75 14.75
CA PRO A 51 -7.86 6.67 15.62
C PRO A 51 -8.65 7.75 14.87
N LEU A 52 -8.32 8.00 13.60
CA LEU A 52 -9.04 8.93 12.74
C LEU A 52 -10.14 8.26 11.90
N GLY A 53 -10.38 6.98 12.14
CA GLY A 53 -11.36 6.15 11.46
C GLY A 53 -10.72 5.05 10.61
N PRO A 54 -11.45 3.95 10.38
CA PRO A 54 -10.95 2.81 9.61
C PRO A 54 -10.58 3.21 8.18
N ALA A 55 -9.60 2.50 7.61
CA ALA A 55 -9.25 2.70 6.20
C ALA A 55 -10.46 2.48 5.30
N LYS A 56 -10.54 3.27 4.25
CA LYS A 56 -11.46 3.00 3.14
C LYS A 56 -10.68 2.31 2.05
N PHE A 57 -11.16 1.17 1.60
CA PHE A 57 -10.48 0.43 0.54
C PHE A 57 -11.47 -0.14 -0.46
N PHE A 58 -10.97 -0.46 -1.63
CA PHE A 58 -11.74 -0.92 -2.76
C PHE A 58 -11.08 -2.16 -3.33
N LEU A 59 -11.89 -3.09 -3.78
CA LEU A 59 -11.47 -4.35 -4.38
C LEU A 59 -11.97 -4.42 -5.81
N ALA A 60 -11.13 -4.86 -6.73
CA ALA A 60 -11.53 -5.16 -8.09
C ALA A 60 -11.89 -6.64 -8.19
N ARG A 61 -13.14 -6.93 -8.56
CA ARG A 61 -13.64 -8.29 -8.82
C ARG A 61 -13.65 -8.56 -10.31
N ASP A 62 -13.01 -9.63 -10.74
CA ASP A 62 -13.09 -10.12 -12.12
C ASP A 62 -14.34 -10.95 -12.29
N SER A 63 -15.24 -10.56 -13.20
CA SER A 63 -16.51 -11.24 -13.48
C SER A 63 -16.34 -12.62 -14.14
N GLN A 64 -15.17 -12.92 -14.69
CA GLN A 64 -14.91 -14.21 -15.32
C GLN A 64 -14.51 -15.29 -14.31
N SER A 65 -13.68 -14.94 -13.32
CA SER A 65 -13.21 -15.86 -12.30
C SER A 65 -13.96 -15.75 -10.98
N ASP A 66 -14.75 -14.71 -10.82
CA ASP A 66 -15.46 -14.34 -9.58
C ASP A 66 -14.53 -14.13 -8.39
N THR A 67 -13.30 -13.69 -8.65
CA THR A 67 -12.27 -13.48 -7.63
C THR A 67 -11.85 -12.01 -7.55
N PHE A 68 -11.31 -11.61 -6.39
CA PHE A 68 -10.69 -10.31 -6.24
C PHE A 68 -9.25 -10.33 -6.76
N VAL A 69 -8.95 -9.42 -7.67
CA VAL A 69 -7.70 -9.37 -8.44
C VAL A 69 -6.94 -8.05 -8.28
N GLY A 70 -7.45 -7.16 -7.44
CA GLY A 70 -6.78 -5.90 -7.16
C GLY A 70 -7.39 -5.17 -5.99
N MET A 71 -6.64 -4.24 -5.42
CA MET A 71 -7.04 -3.42 -4.28
C MET A 71 -6.43 -2.02 -4.34
N ALA A 72 -7.10 -1.06 -3.71
CA ALA A 72 -6.60 0.28 -3.44
C ALA A 72 -7.17 0.77 -2.11
N ALA A 73 -6.39 1.47 -1.31
CA ALA A 73 -6.82 1.98 -0.01
C ALA A 73 -6.47 3.45 0.18
N ILE A 74 -7.26 4.12 1.03
CA ILE A 74 -6.97 5.41 1.61
C ILE A 74 -7.03 5.30 3.14
N PHE A 75 -6.00 5.82 3.80
CA PHE A 75 -5.87 5.84 5.26
C PHE A 75 -6.13 7.25 5.75
N GLN A 76 -7.14 7.42 6.61
CA GLN A 76 -7.47 8.72 7.16
C GLN A 76 -6.32 9.28 7.98
N THR A 77 -6.01 10.55 7.77
CA THR A 77 -4.97 11.31 8.46
C THR A 77 -5.36 12.79 8.58
N GLN A 78 -4.50 13.57 9.19
CA GLN A 78 -4.62 15.02 9.22
C GLN A 78 -3.35 15.64 8.66
N LEU A 79 -3.51 16.70 7.88
CA LEU A 79 -2.43 17.54 7.42
C LEU A 79 -2.52 18.92 8.08
N ARG A 80 -1.37 19.51 8.38
CA ARG A 80 -1.31 20.91 8.77
C ARG A 80 -1.00 21.75 7.53
N VAL A 81 -1.97 22.55 7.11
CA VAL A 81 -1.89 23.42 5.94
C VAL A 81 -2.06 24.86 6.41
N PHE A 82 -1.04 25.70 6.23
CA PHE A 82 -1.01 27.09 6.71
C PHE A 82 -1.39 27.27 8.19
N GLY A 83 -1.01 26.30 9.03
CA GLY A 83 -1.33 26.32 10.47
C GLY A 83 -2.62 25.59 10.87
N GLU A 84 -3.54 25.40 9.96
CA GLU A 84 -4.81 24.72 10.18
C GLU A 84 -4.71 23.20 9.99
N LEU A 85 -5.42 22.43 10.82
CA LEU A 85 -5.56 20.98 10.66
C LEU A 85 -6.66 20.67 9.64
N VAL A 86 -6.29 19.98 8.58
CA VAL A 86 -7.19 19.61 7.49
C VAL A 86 -7.34 18.09 7.43
N PRO A 87 -8.58 17.56 7.43
CA PRO A 87 -8.84 16.15 7.20
C PRO A 87 -8.28 15.71 5.84
N ALA A 88 -7.48 14.68 5.83
CA ALA A 88 -6.79 14.20 4.62
C ALA A 88 -6.68 12.67 4.61
N ALA A 89 -6.18 12.11 3.53
CA ALA A 89 -5.87 10.70 3.45
C ALA A 89 -4.46 10.45 2.91
N VAL A 90 -3.88 9.33 3.31
CA VAL A 90 -2.72 8.72 2.62
C VAL A 90 -3.25 7.65 1.68
N ALA A 91 -2.99 7.79 0.38
CA ALA A 91 -3.26 6.73 -0.59
C ALA A 91 -2.17 5.67 -0.52
N GLY A 92 -2.58 4.40 -0.38
CA GLY A 92 -1.64 3.28 -0.26
C GLY A 92 -2.25 1.94 -0.60
N ASP A 93 -1.48 0.90 -0.40
CA ASP A 93 -1.86 -0.50 -0.63
C ASP A 93 -2.56 -0.72 -1.98
N PHE A 94 -2.03 -0.05 -3.03
CA PHE A 94 -2.52 -0.20 -4.39
C PHE A 94 -1.79 -1.34 -5.09
N ALA A 95 -2.56 -2.32 -5.51
CA ALA A 95 -2.04 -3.49 -6.19
C ALA A 95 -3.06 -4.10 -7.15
N VAL A 96 -2.56 -4.72 -8.21
CA VAL A 96 -3.32 -5.56 -9.16
C VAL A 96 -2.50 -6.80 -9.42
N ASP A 97 -3.13 -7.97 -9.36
CA ASP A 97 -2.52 -9.27 -9.66
C ASP A 97 -1.89 -9.27 -11.06
N ASP A 98 -0.72 -9.90 -11.21
CA ASP A 98 0.10 -9.86 -12.43
C ASP A 98 -0.68 -10.21 -13.70
N GLY A 99 -1.51 -11.25 -13.66
CA GLY A 99 -2.33 -11.69 -14.78
C GLY A 99 -3.42 -10.70 -15.21
N HIS A 100 -3.68 -9.65 -14.41
CA HIS A 100 -4.72 -8.65 -14.65
C HIS A 100 -4.15 -7.25 -14.89
N ARG A 101 -2.82 -7.08 -14.80
CA ARG A 101 -2.14 -5.81 -15.13
C ARG A 101 -2.30 -5.48 -16.60
N GLY A 102 -2.57 -4.22 -16.90
CA GLY A 102 -2.83 -3.76 -18.28
C GLY A 102 -4.24 -4.06 -18.81
N LEU A 103 -5.03 -4.89 -18.13
CA LEU A 103 -6.38 -5.26 -18.55
C LEU A 103 -7.50 -4.32 -18.06
N GLY A 104 -7.16 -3.30 -17.29
CA GLY A 104 -8.06 -2.18 -17.00
C GLY A 104 -8.54 -1.96 -15.57
N PRO A 105 -8.32 -2.84 -14.54
CA PRO A 105 -8.91 -2.62 -13.21
C PRO A 105 -8.22 -1.50 -12.41
N ALA A 106 -6.98 -1.13 -12.76
CA ALA A 106 -6.16 -0.20 -11.99
C ALA A 106 -6.74 1.22 -11.89
N VAL A 107 -7.19 1.80 -13.01
CA VAL A 107 -7.74 3.15 -13.04
C VAL A 107 -9.08 3.25 -12.31
N PRO A 108 -10.06 2.34 -12.54
CA PRO A 108 -11.30 2.32 -11.75
C PRO A 108 -11.06 2.17 -10.24
N LEU A 109 -10.11 1.33 -9.80
CA LEU A 109 -9.74 1.20 -8.39
C LEU A 109 -9.27 2.53 -7.79
N GLN A 110 -8.30 3.17 -8.43
CA GLN A 110 -7.78 4.46 -7.95
C GLN A 110 -8.84 5.55 -8.00
N ARG A 111 -9.71 5.55 -9.01
CA ARG A 111 -10.81 6.50 -9.11
C ARG A 111 -11.82 6.32 -7.99
N ALA A 112 -12.15 5.09 -7.62
CA ALA A 112 -13.01 4.82 -6.47
C ALA A 112 -12.40 5.37 -5.17
N ALA A 113 -11.10 5.17 -4.94
CA ALA A 113 -10.40 5.71 -3.79
C ALA A 113 -10.42 7.26 -3.76
N VAL A 114 -10.24 7.93 -4.90
CA VAL A 114 -10.30 9.40 -5.00
C VAL A 114 -11.72 9.91 -4.76
N ASN A 115 -12.73 9.26 -5.35
CA ASN A 115 -14.13 9.67 -5.18
C ASN A 115 -14.57 9.58 -3.71
N ALA A 116 -14.10 8.57 -2.98
CA ALA A 116 -14.40 8.39 -1.57
C ALA A 116 -13.93 9.55 -0.67
N LEU A 117 -13.00 10.39 -1.11
CA LEU A 117 -12.55 11.54 -0.32
C LEU A 117 -13.71 12.47 0.00
N GLY A 118 -14.49 12.85 -1.00
CA GLY A 118 -15.64 13.73 -0.82
C GLY A 118 -16.73 13.11 0.06
N GLU A 119 -17.00 11.81 -0.13
CA GLU A 119 -18.01 11.06 0.63
C GLU A 119 -17.67 10.98 2.14
N HIS A 120 -16.37 11.04 2.47
CA HIS A 120 -15.88 10.95 3.85
C HIS A 120 -15.38 12.28 4.42
N GLY A 121 -15.67 13.41 3.77
CA GLY A 121 -15.28 14.73 4.25
C GLY A 121 -13.77 14.97 4.27
N LEU A 122 -13.01 14.25 3.45
CA LEU A 122 -11.56 14.40 3.32
C LEU A 122 -11.24 15.42 2.24
N SER A 123 -10.46 16.43 2.58
CA SER A 123 -10.15 17.55 1.68
C SER A 123 -9.16 17.18 0.58
N CYS A 124 -8.27 16.23 0.85
CA CYS A 124 -7.27 15.79 -0.12
C CYS A 124 -6.72 14.40 0.23
N ALA A 125 -6.04 13.79 -0.75
CA ALA A 125 -5.19 12.64 -0.53
C ALA A 125 -3.79 12.89 -1.07
N TYR A 126 -2.79 12.32 -0.42
CA TYR A 126 -1.43 12.26 -0.94
C TYR A 126 -0.91 10.82 -0.89
N GLY A 127 0.12 10.53 -1.67
CA GLY A 127 0.70 9.20 -1.72
C GLY A 127 2.11 9.22 -2.30
N TYR A 128 2.76 8.08 -2.25
CA TYR A 128 4.12 7.87 -2.74
C TYR A 128 4.12 6.77 -3.79
N PRO A 129 3.65 7.08 -5.02
CA PRO A 129 3.60 6.08 -6.09
C PRO A 129 5.00 5.65 -6.49
N ASN A 130 5.13 4.39 -6.85
CA ASN A 130 6.30 3.89 -7.56
C ASN A 130 6.15 4.10 -9.07
N GLU A 131 7.18 3.76 -9.86
CA GLU A 131 7.21 3.93 -11.31
C GLU A 131 6.01 3.27 -12.03
N HIS A 132 5.48 2.17 -11.50
CA HIS A 132 4.35 1.47 -12.10
C HIS A 132 3.00 2.11 -11.75
N SER A 133 2.86 2.67 -10.56
CA SER A 133 1.62 3.28 -10.07
C SER A 133 1.49 4.76 -10.43
N GLU A 134 2.60 5.47 -10.64
CA GLU A 134 2.59 6.91 -10.98
C GLU A 134 1.73 7.24 -12.22
N PRO A 135 1.81 6.52 -13.35
CA PRO A 135 0.97 6.81 -14.51
C PRO A 135 -0.54 6.65 -14.21
N ILE A 136 -0.89 5.71 -13.31
CA ILE A 136 -2.28 5.48 -12.92
C ILE A 136 -2.78 6.61 -12.03
N THR A 137 -1.99 7.03 -11.04
CA THR A 137 -2.36 8.12 -10.14
C THR A 137 -2.53 9.43 -10.89
N ARG A 138 -1.66 9.75 -11.86
CA ARG A 138 -1.82 10.92 -12.73
C ARG A 138 -3.13 10.89 -13.53
N ARG A 139 -3.56 9.73 -14.03
CA ARG A 139 -4.82 9.57 -14.79
C ARG A 139 -6.08 9.81 -13.94
N VAL A 140 -6.00 9.69 -12.64
CA VAL A 140 -7.13 9.95 -11.73
C VAL A 140 -7.04 11.31 -11.04
N GLY A 141 -6.11 12.18 -11.48
CA GLY A 141 -6.07 13.59 -11.07
C GLY A 141 -5.04 13.93 -10.00
N TYR A 142 -4.12 13.03 -9.63
CA TYR A 142 -3.03 13.40 -8.73
C TYR A 142 -2.02 14.32 -9.44
N THR A 143 -1.57 15.32 -8.69
CA THR A 143 -0.51 16.25 -9.12
C THR A 143 0.80 15.89 -8.42
N ASP A 144 1.90 15.96 -9.15
CA ASP A 144 3.24 15.78 -8.59
C ASP A 144 3.63 17.00 -7.74
N LEU A 145 3.92 16.76 -6.47
CA LEU A 145 4.38 17.80 -5.54
C LEU A 145 5.90 17.83 -5.36
N GLY A 146 6.60 16.85 -5.92
CA GLY A 146 8.05 16.73 -5.82
C GLY A 146 8.54 15.33 -5.48
N ARG A 147 9.82 15.21 -5.16
CA ARG A 147 10.47 13.94 -4.86
C ARG A 147 10.76 13.81 -3.37
N LEU A 148 10.43 12.65 -2.81
CA LEU A 148 10.80 12.27 -1.46
C LEU A 148 12.13 11.52 -1.48
N SER A 149 13.12 12.02 -0.73
CA SER A 149 14.37 11.30 -0.48
C SER A 149 14.27 10.53 0.83
N ARG A 150 14.56 9.24 0.80
CA ARG A 150 14.60 8.40 1.99
C ARG A 150 16.03 8.32 2.50
N PHE A 151 16.24 8.78 3.72
CA PHE A 151 17.50 8.61 4.45
C PHE A 151 17.33 7.48 5.47
N VAL A 152 18.24 6.53 5.48
CA VAL A 152 18.22 5.39 6.40
C VAL A 152 19.54 5.36 7.17
N LYS A 153 19.47 5.38 8.49
CA LYS A 153 20.60 5.07 9.37
C LYS A 153 20.44 3.64 9.88
N VAL A 154 21.41 2.79 9.57
CA VAL A 154 21.46 1.43 10.10
C VAL A 154 21.90 1.51 11.56
N LEU A 155 21.04 1.14 12.50
CA LEU A 155 21.36 1.14 13.93
C LEU A 155 21.92 -0.21 14.43
N ARG A 156 21.62 -1.29 13.72
CA ARG A 156 22.10 -2.64 14.03
C ARG A 156 22.42 -3.36 12.72
N SER A 157 23.68 -3.63 12.50
CA SER A 157 24.18 -4.31 11.29
C SER A 157 23.62 -5.73 11.11
N ARG A 158 23.32 -6.42 12.21
CA ARG A 158 22.74 -7.77 12.18
C ARG A 158 21.48 -7.87 11.30
N VAL A 159 20.57 -6.92 11.39
CA VAL A 159 19.31 -6.92 10.61
C VAL A 159 19.58 -6.85 9.11
N VAL A 160 20.58 -6.06 8.71
CA VAL A 160 20.99 -5.93 7.30
C VAL A 160 21.66 -7.22 6.82
N VAL A 161 22.59 -7.76 7.61
CA VAL A 161 23.32 -8.99 7.25
C VAL A 161 22.37 -10.17 7.10
N GLU A 162 21.39 -10.33 7.98
CA GLU A 162 20.41 -11.43 7.93
C GLU A 162 19.53 -11.36 6.66
N GLN A 163 19.32 -10.19 6.08
CA GLN A 163 18.56 -10.04 4.82
C GLN A 163 19.36 -10.49 3.57
N TYR A 164 20.67 -10.32 3.62
CA TYR A 164 21.53 -10.64 2.45
C TYR A 164 22.16 -12.02 2.49
N VAL A 165 22.19 -12.69 3.64
CA VAL A 165 22.79 -14.01 3.78
C VAL A 165 21.71 -15.08 3.83
N GLN A 166 21.57 -15.83 2.76
CA GLN A 166 20.54 -16.88 2.61
C GLN A 166 20.72 -18.06 3.57
N SER A 167 21.93 -18.31 4.10
CA SER A 167 22.21 -19.37 5.05
C SER A 167 22.16 -18.87 6.48
N ARG A 168 21.21 -19.40 7.28
CA ARG A 168 21.04 -19.02 8.69
C ARG A 168 22.31 -19.18 9.56
N GLY A 169 23.16 -20.16 9.24
CA GLY A 169 24.42 -20.38 9.95
C GLY A 169 25.45 -19.29 9.65
N LEU A 170 25.66 -18.98 8.37
CA LEU A 170 26.56 -17.92 7.94
C LEU A 170 26.07 -16.54 8.34
N ALA A 171 24.75 -16.31 8.31
CA ALA A 171 24.15 -15.06 8.77
C ALA A 171 24.43 -14.78 10.24
N ARG A 172 24.37 -15.79 11.12
CA ARG A 172 24.68 -15.64 12.54
C ARG A 172 26.16 -15.35 12.80
N LEU A 173 27.07 -15.99 12.05
CA LEU A 173 28.51 -15.72 12.15
C LEU A 173 28.84 -14.33 11.65
N ALA A 174 28.35 -13.96 10.48
CA ALA A 174 28.55 -12.63 9.89
C ALA A 174 27.93 -11.52 10.74
N ALA A 175 26.75 -11.76 11.32
CA ALA A 175 26.10 -10.83 12.25
C ALA A 175 26.86 -10.70 13.58
N GLY A 176 27.50 -11.76 14.06
CA GLY A 176 28.36 -11.71 15.25
C GLY A 176 29.58 -10.83 15.00
N VAL A 177 30.28 -11.01 13.88
CA VAL A 177 31.44 -10.18 13.49
C VAL A 177 31.00 -8.74 13.29
N SER A 178 29.93 -8.48 12.53
CA SER A 178 29.46 -7.12 12.24
C SER A 178 29.04 -6.35 13.49
N ARG A 179 28.50 -7.02 14.50
CA ARG A 179 28.13 -6.40 15.77
C ARG A 179 29.36 -5.86 16.53
N VAL A 180 30.48 -6.55 16.44
CA VAL A 180 31.71 -6.16 17.14
C VAL A 180 32.45 -5.04 16.39
N THR A 181 32.43 -5.09 15.05
CA THR A 181 33.22 -4.19 14.20
C THR A 181 32.45 -3.00 13.64
N LEU A 182 31.21 -3.20 13.20
CA LEU A 182 30.44 -2.20 12.51
C LEU A 182 29.49 -1.41 13.39
N ASP A 183 28.85 -2.05 14.38
CA ASP A 183 27.88 -1.34 15.25
C ASP A 183 28.52 -0.18 16.04
N PRO A 184 29.73 -0.31 16.61
CA PRO A 184 30.40 0.85 17.25
C PRO A 184 30.68 2.00 16.29
N LEU A 185 31.05 1.69 15.03
CA LEU A 185 31.32 2.71 14.00
C LEU A 185 30.02 3.42 13.54
N LEU A 186 28.91 2.72 13.50
CA LEU A 186 27.60 3.30 13.14
C LEU A 186 27.05 4.25 14.21
N TRP A 187 27.47 4.07 15.48
CA TRP A 187 27.06 4.95 16.57
C TRP A 187 27.98 6.18 16.71
N ALA A 188 29.18 6.12 16.19
CA ALA A 188 30.15 7.22 16.24
C ALA A 188 30.01 8.22 15.08
N ALA A 189 29.21 7.89 14.06
CA ALA A 189 28.92 8.74 12.90
C ALA A 189 27.51 9.36 13.00
#